data_4a1ee5cea9915f62cf2c57634d466ecb
#
_entry.id   4a1ee5cea9915f62cf2c57634d466ecb
#
_cell.length_a   1.000
_cell.length_b   1.000
_cell.length_c   1.000
_cell.angle_alpha   90.00
_cell.angle_beta   90.00
_cell.angle_gamma   90.00
#
_symmetry.space_group_name_H-M   'P 1'
#
loop_
_entity.id
_entity.type
_entity.pdbx_description
1 polymer ?
#
loop_
_entity_poly.entity_id
_entity_poly.type
_entity_poly.pdbx_seq_one_letter_code
_entity_poly.pdbx_strand_id
1 'polypeptide(L)'
;MNATVRSVMTKRVIALKGNADFKENAAVLSQYRVSACPVISDTGKVVGVVSEADLLYKLADANPQSGPIKLRWTLGEESKVTAVTAGQLMTSPAVTISPGVSVDEAARVMQNRRVKRLPVVGQGGKLIGIVSRADVLSIYARPDEEIRDEVVDVIIAGEFALDPDSFKVSVQSGIVTLTGPVERADIALQLVARIRHAGGVVATRDRLSVPEAGDASGPMPALRTADDLAAKTSRASG
;
A
#
# COMPACT_ATOMS: atom_id res chain seq x y z
N MET A 1 10.57 -3.37 4.72
CA MET A 1 9.83 -3.60 3.45
C MET A 1 8.43 -3.02 3.59
N ASN A 2 7.95 -2.26 2.61
CA ASN A 2 6.55 -1.79 2.65
C ASN A 2 5.60 -2.98 2.67
N ALA A 3 4.52 -2.91 3.46
CA ALA A 3 3.48 -3.92 3.45
C ALA A 3 2.90 -4.06 2.04
N THR A 4 2.86 -5.27 1.53
CA THR A 4 2.34 -5.58 0.19
C THR A 4 0.98 -6.25 0.28
N VAL A 5 0.22 -6.24 -0.80
CA VAL A 5 -1.06 -6.96 -0.90
C VAL A 5 -0.89 -8.43 -0.51
N ARG A 6 0.23 -9.07 -0.85
CA ARG A 6 0.54 -10.46 -0.50
C ARG A 6 0.52 -10.72 1.02
N SER A 7 0.98 -9.75 1.82
CA SER A 7 1.07 -9.91 3.29
C SER A 7 -0.28 -9.86 3.98
N VAL A 8 -1.28 -9.21 3.37
CA VAL A 8 -2.60 -8.97 3.98
C VAL A 8 -3.74 -9.70 3.27
N MET A 9 -3.54 -10.19 2.04
CA MET A 9 -4.60 -10.83 1.27
C MET A 9 -5.08 -12.14 1.89
N THR A 10 -6.37 -12.42 1.78
CA THR A 10 -6.95 -13.75 2.02
C THR A 10 -6.60 -14.65 0.84
N LYS A 11 -5.89 -15.78 1.11
CA LYS A 11 -5.42 -16.72 0.07
C LYS A 11 -6.48 -17.74 -0.34
N ARG A 12 -7.35 -18.16 0.61
CA ARG A 12 -8.46 -19.08 0.34
C ARG A 12 -9.67 -18.28 -0.11
N VAL A 13 -9.83 -18.12 -1.42
CA VAL A 13 -10.88 -17.31 -2.02
C VAL A 13 -12.02 -18.21 -2.49
N ILE A 14 -13.24 -17.85 -2.08
CA ILE A 14 -14.44 -18.41 -2.67
C ILE A 14 -14.70 -17.68 -3.99
N ALA A 15 -14.80 -18.41 -5.06
CA ALA A 15 -15.04 -17.88 -6.40
C ALA A 15 -16.21 -18.61 -7.06
N LEU A 16 -16.90 -17.91 -7.94
CA LEU A 16 -18.03 -18.42 -8.71
C LEU A 16 -17.60 -18.74 -10.15
N LYS A 17 -18.29 -19.69 -10.77
CA LYS A 17 -18.23 -19.90 -12.21
C LYS A 17 -19.21 -18.97 -12.91
N GLY A 18 -18.94 -18.60 -14.15
CA GLY A 18 -19.82 -17.70 -14.91
C GLY A 18 -21.25 -18.25 -15.12
N ASN A 19 -21.43 -19.56 -15.11
CA ASN A 19 -22.72 -20.24 -15.23
C ASN A 19 -23.44 -20.49 -13.91
N ALA A 20 -22.84 -20.16 -12.74
CA ALA A 20 -23.50 -20.27 -11.43
C ALA A 20 -24.81 -19.48 -11.45
N ASP A 21 -25.90 -20.11 -11.02
CA ASP A 21 -27.23 -19.49 -11.04
C ASP A 21 -27.43 -18.46 -9.90
N PHE A 22 -28.54 -17.72 -9.94
CA PHE A 22 -28.84 -16.69 -8.95
C PHE A 22 -28.91 -17.23 -7.52
N LYS A 23 -29.50 -18.43 -7.32
CA LYS A 23 -29.64 -19.03 -5.99
C LYS A 23 -28.29 -19.49 -5.46
N GLU A 24 -27.45 -20.04 -6.33
CA GLU A 24 -26.06 -20.42 -5.99
C GLU A 24 -25.25 -19.19 -5.60
N ASN A 25 -25.35 -18.09 -6.37
CA ASN A 25 -24.71 -16.83 -6.02
C ASN A 25 -25.14 -16.32 -4.63
N ALA A 26 -26.44 -16.28 -4.37
CA ALA A 26 -26.98 -15.83 -3.08
C ALA A 26 -26.56 -16.76 -1.94
N ALA A 27 -26.61 -18.09 -2.14
CA ALA A 27 -26.20 -19.08 -1.17
C ALA A 27 -24.71 -18.95 -0.79
N VAL A 28 -23.84 -18.79 -1.78
CA VAL A 28 -22.40 -18.61 -1.57
C VAL A 28 -22.11 -17.34 -0.77
N LEU A 29 -22.69 -16.19 -1.12
CA LEU A 29 -22.49 -14.94 -0.39
C LEU A 29 -22.95 -15.07 1.07
N SER A 30 -24.12 -15.67 1.30
CA SER A 30 -24.71 -15.87 2.62
C SER A 30 -23.91 -16.88 3.47
N GLN A 31 -23.62 -18.06 2.92
CA GLN A 31 -22.94 -19.15 3.63
C GLN A 31 -21.53 -18.75 4.08
N TYR A 32 -20.80 -18.09 3.22
CA TYR A 32 -19.43 -17.66 3.51
C TYR A 32 -19.32 -16.27 4.12
N ARG A 33 -20.46 -15.60 4.34
CA ARG A 33 -20.56 -14.24 4.90
C ARG A 33 -19.64 -13.25 4.17
N VAL A 34 -19.63 -13.33 2.84
CA VAL A 34 -18.85 -12.42 1.98
C VAL A 34 -19.78 -11.54 1.17
N SER A 35 -19.48 -10.26 1.03
CA SER A 35 -20.33 -9.32 0.30
C SER A 35 -20.04 -9.25 -1.21
N ALA A 36 -19.07 -10.01 -1.70
CA ALA A 36 -18.82 -10.21 -3.13
C ALA A 36 -17.87 -11.38 -3.37
N CYS A 37 -17.98 -12.02 -4.54
CA CYS A 37 -17.13 -13.11 -4.99
C CYS A 37 -16.55 -12.80 -6.37
N PRO A 38 -15.27 -13.13 -6.62
CA PRO A 38 -14.73 -13.16 -7.97
C PRO A 38 -15.43 -14.20 -8.82
N VAL A 39 -15.66 -13.88 -10.09
CA VAL A 39 -16.11 -14.83 -11.11
C VAL A 39 -14.89 -15.24 -11.93
N ILE A 40 -14.69 -16.54 -12.09
CA ILE A 40 -13.56 -17.09 -12.80
C ILE A 40 -13.99 -17.90 -14.03
N SER A 41 -13.14 -17.87 -15.07
CA SER A 41 -13.25 -18.76 -16.21
C SER A 41 -12.85 -20.19 -15.86
N ASP A 42 -13.02 -21.12 -16.80
CA ASP A 42 -12.58 -22.51 -16.63
C ASP A 42 -11.07 -22.67 -16.50
N THR A 43 -10.31 -21.67 -16.97
CA THR A 43 -8.86 -21.61 -16.82
C THR A 43 -8.42 -20.98 -15.49
N GLY A 44 -9.36 -20.59 -14.61
CA GLY A 44 -9.11 -19.93 -13.32
C GLY A 44 -8.75 -18.45 -13.42
N LYS A 45 -8.92 -17.81 -14.59
CA LYS A 45 -8.72 -16.37 -14.75
C LYS A 45 -9.92 -15.62 -14.19
N VAL A 46 -9.67 -14.49 -13.51
CA VAL A 46 -10.72 -13.58 -13.05
C VAL A 46 -11.32 -12.85 -14.23
N VAL A 47 -12.65 -12.99 -14.42
CA VAL A 47 -13.40 -12.36 -15.51
C VAL A 47 -14.33 -11.26 -15.01
N GLY A 48 -14.78 -11.32 -13.75
CA GLY A 48 -15.68 -10.35 -13.15
C GLY A 48 -15.76 -10.49 -11.64
N VAL A 49 -16.66 -9.72 -11.03
CA VAL A 49 -17.00 -9.79 -9.60
C VAL A 49 -18.51 -9.68 -9.47
N VAL A 50 -19.14 -10.58 -8.71
CA VAL A 50 -20.55 -10.49 -8.28
C VAL A 50 -20.59 -10.05 -6.83
N SER A 51 -21.44 -9.10 -6.50
CA SER A 51 -21.65 -8.56 -5.16
C SER A 51 -23.11 -8.66 -4.72
N GLU A 52 -23.35 -8.50 -3.40
CA GLU A 52 -24.70 -8.36 -2.84
C GLU A 52 -25.51 -7.27 -3.54
N ALA A 53 -24.86 -6.14 -3.90
CA ALA A 53 -25.52 -5.06 -4.63
C ALA A 53 -26.05 -5.52 -5.99
N ASP A 54 -25.30 -6.36 -6.72
CA ASP A 54 -25.74 -6.88 -8.01
C ASP A 54 -26.97 -7.77 -7.88
N LEU A 55 -27.07 -8.55 -6.80
CA LEU A 55 -28.25 -9.38 -6.50
C LEU A 55 -29.44 -8.53 -6.05
N LEU A 56 -29.21 -7.50 -5.24
CA LEU A 56 -30.25 -6.59 -4.76
C LEU A 56 -30.87 -5.79 -5.91
N TYR A 57 -30.09 -5.38 -6.90
CA TYR A 57 -30.60 -4.71 -8.11
C TYR A 57 -31.68 -5.55 -8.79
N LYS A 58 -31.43 -6.84 -9.00
CA LYS A 58 -32.40 -7.76 -9.60
C LYS A 58 -33.68 -7.87 -8.77
N LEU A 59 -33.57 -7.93 -7.43
CA LEU A 59 -34.72 -8.07 -6.55
C LEU A 59 -35.55 -6.79 -6.48
N ALA A 60 -34.91 -5.62 -6.50
CA ALA A 60 -35.60 -4.32 -6.41
C ALA A 60 -36.45 -4.03 -7.66
N ASP A 61 -36.01 -4.48 -8.83
CA ASP A 61 -36.67 -4.23 -10.09
C ASP A 61 -37.70 -5.32 -10.48
N ALA A 62 -37.70 -6.43 -9.75
CA ALA A 62 -38.71 -7.51 -9.92
C ALA A 62 -40.09 -7.14 -9.39
N ASN A 63 -40.29 -5.97 -8.75
CA ASN A 63 -41.58 -5.52 -8.24
C ASN A 63 -42.09 -4.30 -9.02
N PRO A 64 -43.02 -4.47 -10.02
CA PRO A 64 -43.57 -3.40 -10.83
C PRO A 64 -44.38 -2.35 -10.06
N GLN A 65 -44.71 -2.61 -8.79
CA GLN A 65 -45.49 -1.72 -7.92
C GLN A 65 -44.63 -0.76 -7.07
N SER A 66 -43.34 -0.98 -7.02
CA SER A 66 -42.40 -0.02 -6.44
C SER A 66 -42.24 1.10 -7.45
N GLY A 67 -42.91 2.26 -7.22
CA GLY A 67 -42.84 3.42 -8.11
C GLY A 67 -41.41 3.77 -8.53
N PRO A 68 -41.20 4.63 -9.53
CA PRO A 68 -39.93 4.81 -10.19
C PRO A 68 -38.91 5.40 -9.19
N ILE A 69 -38.19 4.54 -8.46
CA ILE A 69 -36.88 4.91 -7.94
C ILE A 69 -36.01 5.04 -9.20
N LYS A 70 -36.05 6.24 -9.80
CA LYS A 70 -35.08 6.63 -10.83
C LYS A 70 -33.70 6.75 -10.16
N LEU A 71 -33.16 5.63 -9.72
CA LEU A 71 -31.73 5.53 -9.54
C LEU A 71 -31.12 5.77 -10.91
N ARG A 72 -30.21 6.71 -11.03
CA ARG A 72 -29.46 6.98 -12.28
C ARG A 72 -28.75 5.68 -12.67
N TRP A 73 -29.38 4.93 -13.57
CA TRP A 73 -28.81 3.73 -14.17
C TRP A 73 -27.53 4.14 -14.92
N THR A 74 -26.42 3.52 -14.60
CA THR A 74 -25.23 3.58 -15.45
C THR A 74 -25.43 2.58 -16.60
N LEU A 75 -24.93 2.94 -17.78
CA LEU A 75 -25.00 2.08 -18.98
C LEU A 75 -24.50 0.67 -18.64
N GLY A 76 -25.38 -0.34 -18.75
CA GLY A 76 -25.08 -1.75 -18.43
C GLY A 76 -25.85 -2.34 -17.24
N GLU A 77 -26.54 -1.52 -16.42
CA GLU A 77 -27.31 -2.03 -15.26
C GLU A 77 -28.67 -2.61 -15.65
N GLU A 78 -29.27 -2.14 -16.74
CA GLU A 78 -30.53 -2.67 -17.26
C GLU A 78 -30.48 -4.16 -17.60
N SER A 79 -29.33 -4.66 -18.06
CA SER A 79 -29.15 -6.08 -18.37
C SER A 79 -29.11 -6.98 -17.14
N LYS A 80 -28.83 -6.43 -15.95
CA LYS A 80 -28.75 -7.20 -14.70
C LYS A 80 -30.13 -7.60 -14.16
N VAL A 81 -31.19 -6.91 -14.52
CA VAL A 81 -32.56 -7.20 -14.08
C VAL A 81 -33.03 -8.57 -14.58
N THR A 82 -32.74 -8.91 -15.83
CA THR A 82 -33.08 -10.19 -16.45
C THR A 82 -32.01 -11.26 -16.25
N ALA A 83 -30.86 -10.89 -15.68
CA ALA A 83 -29.73 -11.78 -15.49
C ALA A 83 -30.06 -12.94 -14.54
N VAL A 84 -29.68 -14.14 -14.92
CA VAL A 84 -29.93 -15.39 -14.14
C VAL A 84 -28.64 -16.08 -13.72
N THR A 85 -27.50 -15.70 -14.28
CA THR A 85 -26.21 -16.32 -14.00
C THR A 85 -25.20 -15.30 -13.47
N ALA A 86 -24.12 -15.78 -12.80
CA ALA A 86 -23.04 -14.96 -12.30
C ALA A 86 -22.38 -14.15 -13.43
N GLY A 87 -22.18 -14.75 -14.60
CA GLY A 87 -21.61 -14.09 -15.75
C GLY A 87 -22.43 -12.92 -16.26
N GLN A 88 -23.76 -12.98 -16.13
CA GLN A 88 -24.67 -11.90 -16.50
C GLN A 88 -24.79 -10.83 -15.40
N LEU A 89 -24.69 -11.23 -14.11
CA LEU A 89 -24.79 -10.32 -12.96
C LEU A 89 -23.51 -9.56 -12.69
N MET A 90 -22.35 -10.16 -12.99
CA MET A 90 -21.04 -9.63 -12.61
C MET A 90 -20.75 -8.24 -13.20
N THR A 91 -19.98 -7.47 -12.46
CA THR A 91 -19.27 -6.31 -13.02
C THR A 91 -18.03 -6.81 -13.74
N SER A 92 -17.92 -6.53 -15.04
CA SER A 92 -16.81 -6.96 -15.91
C SER A 92 -16.33 -5.77 -16.75
N PRO A 93 -15.02 -5.63 -17.01
CA PRO A 93 -13.95 -6.44 -16.42
C PRO A 93 -13.75 -6.18 -14.93
N ALA A 94 -13.28 -7.20 -14.18
CA ALA A 94 -12.93 -7.03 -12.78
C ALA A 94 -11.76 -6.07 -12.60
N VAL A 95 -11.83 -5.19 -11.60
CA VAL A 95 -10.67 -4.46 -11.14
C VAL A 95 -9.81 -5.41 -10.29
N THR A 96 -8.62 -5.74 -10.75
CA THR A 96 -7.71 -6.69 -10.10
C THR A 96 -6.42 -6.01 -9.67
N ILE A 97 -5.63 -6.69 -8.82
CA ILE A 97 -4.35 -6.18 -8.34
C ILE A 97 -3.30 -7.29 -8.28
N SER A 98 -2.03 -6.93 -8.42
CA SER A 98 -0.91 -7.87 -8.28
C SER A 98 -0.48 -8.02 -6.81
N PRO A 99 0.02 -9.18 -6.38
CA PRO A 99 0.36 -9.42 -4.98
C PRO A 99 1.56 -8.61 -4.47
N GLY A 100 2.44 -8.14 -5.36
CA GLY A 100 3.61 -7.34 -5.00
C GLY A 100 3.35 -5.84 -4.86
N VAL A 101 2.14 -5.37 -5.18
CA VAL A 101 1.75 -3.96 -5.06
C VAL A 101 1.64 -3.59 -3.57
N SER A 102 1.97 -2.34 -3.22
CA SER A 102 1.85 -1.85 -1.84
C SER A 102 0.39 -1.75 -1.41
N VAL A 103 0.16 -1.85 -0.09
CA VAL A 103 -1.19 -1.72 0.48
C VAL A 103 -1.76 -0.32 0.26
N ASP A 104 -0.93 0.71 0.27
CA ASP A 104 -1.35 2.10 0.00
C ASP A 104 -1.87 2.25 -1.44
N GLU A 105 -1.21 1.60 -2.40
CA GLU A 105 -1.68 1.61 -3.78
C GLU A 105 -2.99 0.82 -3.92
N ALA A 106 -3.14 -0.31 -3.21
CA ALA A 106 -4.41 -1.04 -3.17
C ALA A 106 -5.54 -0.16 -2.62
N ALA A 107 -5.27 0.63 -1.56
CA ALA A 107 -6.23 1.59 -1.02
C ALA A 107 -6.63 2.65 -2.06
N ARG A 108 -5.67 3.23 -2.79
CA ARG A 108 -5.93 4.20 -3.86
C ARG A 108 -6.78 3.61 -4.98
N VAL A 109 -6.45 2.38 -5.42
CA VAL A 109 -7.24 1.68 -6.45
C VAL A 109 -8.67 1.46 -5.97
N MET A 110 -8.88 0.98 -4.73
CA MET A 110 -10.21 0.79 -4.15
C MET A 110 -11.01 2.10 -4.10
N GLN A 111 -10.36 3.21 -3.73
CA GLN A 111 -10.99 4.52 -3.64
C GLN A 111 -11.37 5.06 -5.03
N ASN A 112 -10.41 5.06 -5.98
CA ASN A 112 -10.59 5.61 -7.30
C ASN A 112 -11.62 4.81 -8.12
N ARG A 113 -11.61 3.49 -7.98
CA ARG A 113 -12.54 2.59 -8.67
C ARG A 113 -13.85 2.35 -7.92
N ARG A 114 -13.99 2.94 -6.71
CA ARG A 114 -15.17 2.80 -5.84
C ARG A 114 -15.53 1.35 -5.53
N VAL A 115 -14.51 0.49 -5.40
CA VAL A 115 -14.68 -0.93 -5.05
C VAL A 115 -14.29 -1.18 -3.59
N LYS A 116 -14.90 -2.20 -2.97
CA LYS A 116 -14.64 -2.57 -1.56
C LYS A 116 -13.57 -3.64 -1.44
N ARG A 117 -13.23 -4.34 -2.52
CA ARG A 117 -12.25 -5.43 -2.58
C ARG A 117 -11.68 -5.59 -3.97
N LEU A 118 -10.51 -6.19 -4.05
CA LEU A 118 -9.79 -6.44 -5.30
C LEU A 118 -9.40 -7.92 -5.35
N PRO A 119 -9.81 -8.69 -6.34
CA PRO A 119 -9.22 -9.99 -6.62
C PRO A 119 -7.72 -9.80 -6.88
N VAL A 120 -6.90 -10.62 -6.21
CA VAL A 120 -5.45 -10.63 -6.40
C VAL A 120 -5.13 -11.68 -7.44
N VAL A 121 -4.42 -11.26 -8.48
CA VAL A 121 -4.12 -12.13 -9.62
C VAL A 121 -2.61 -12.36 -9.75
N GLY A 122 -2.26 -13.60 -10.06
CA GLY A 122 -0.92 -14.03 -10.42
C GLY A 122 -0.69 -13.99 -11.93
N GLN A 123 0.32 -14.72 -12.37
CA GLN A 123 0.64 -14.87 -13.79
C GLN A 123 -0.57 -15.38 -14.60
N GLY A 124 -0.76 -14.79 -15.76
CA GLY A 124 -1.87 -15.15 -16.64
C GLY A 124 -3.26 -14.73 -16.15
N GLY A 125 -3.36 -13.86 -15.13
CA GLY A 125 -4.63 -13.37 -14.58
C GLY A 125 -5.36 -14.39 -13.70
N LYS A 126 -4.68 -15.46 -13.23
CA LYS A 126 -5.25 -16.46 -12.34
C LYS A 126 -5.48 -15.90 -10.95
N LEU A 127 -6.63 -16.22 -10.35
CA LEU A 127 -6.98 -15.84 -8.99
C LEU A 127 -6.05 -16.53 -7.97
N ILE A 128 -5.37 -15.75 -7.13
CA ILE A 128 -4.48 -16.25 -6.07
C ILE A 128 -4.81 -15.71 -4.68
N GLY A 129 -5.71 -14.75 -4.58
CA GLY A 129 -6.14 -14.13 -3.34
C GLY A 129 -7.22 -13.07 -3.56
N ILE A 130 -7.66 -12.48 -2.47
CA ILE A 130 -8.53 -11.31 -2.46
C ILE A 130 -8.09 -10.38 -1.34
N VAL A 131 -8.12 -9.08 -1.59
CA VAL A 131 -7.85 -8.05 -0.57
C VAL A 131 -9.05 -7.12 -0.47
N SER A 132 -9.49 -6.85 0.75
CA SER A 132 -10.60 -5.96 1.06
C SER A 132 -10.13 -4.68 1.77
N ARG A 133 -11.03 -3.71 1.94
CA ARG A 133 -10.76 -2.52 2.77
C ARG A 133 -10.42 -2.88 4.22
N ALA A 134 -11.05 -3.91 4.78
CA ALA A 134 -10.75 -4.39 6.11
C ALA A 134 -9.32 -4.93 6.22
N ASP A 135 -8.87 -5.69 5.20
CA ASP A 135 -7.51 -6.21 5.16
C ASP A 135 -6.47 -5.08 5.05
N VAL A 136 -6.77 -4.04 4.25
CA VAL A 136 -5.93 -2.83 4.17
C VAL A 136 -5.84 -2.11 5.51
N LEU A 137 -6.98 -1.96 6.20
CA LEU A 137 -7.03 -1.28 7.50
C LEU A 137 -6.40 -2.09 8.63
N SER A 138 -6.35 -3.43 8.52
CA SER A 138 -5.78 -4.29 9.56
C SER A 138 -4.30 -3.99 9.86
N ILE A 139 -3.57 -3.42 8.89
CA ILE A 139 -2.18 -2.99 9.09
C ILE A 139 -2.07 -1.94 10.18
N TYR A 140 -3.06 -1.04 10.28
CA TYR A 140 -3.09 0.03 11.28
C TYR A 140 -3.62 -0.43 12.65
N ALA A 141 -4.01 -1.70 12.79
CA ALA A 141 -4.39 -2.32 14.04
C ALA A 141 -3.21 -2.98 14.78
N ARG A 142 -1.98 -2.83 14.25
CA ARG A 142 -0.76 -3.33 14.90
C ARG A 142 -0.52 -2.60 16.23
N PRO A 143 -0.10 -3.30 17.30
CA PRO A 143 0.32 -2.69 18.54
C PRO A 143 1.49 -1.70 18.34
N ASP A 144 1.48 -0.61 19.09
CA ASP A 144 2.53 0.41 19.02
C ASP A 144 3.91 -0.15 19.38
N GLU A 145 3.97 -1.16 20.29
CA GLU A 145 5.20 -1.86 20.65
C GLU A 145 5.81 -2.60 19.45
N GLU A 146 5.00 -3.32 18.66
CA GLU A 146 5.49 -4.02 17.48
C GLU A 146 6.03 -3.05 16.40
N ILE A 147 5.39 -1.90 16.26
CA ILE A 147 5.85 -0.84 15.34
C ILE A 147 7.19 -0.28 15.84
N ARG A 148 7.31 -0.04 17.15
CA ARG A 148 8.54 0.45 17.75
C ARG A 148 9.69 -0.54 17.55
N ASP A 149 9.46 -1.81 17.83
CA ASP A 149 10.48 -2.86 17.71
C ASP A 149 10.92 -3.02 16.24
N GLU A 150 9.99 -2.98 15.26
CA GLU A 150 10.35 -2.97 13.84
C GLU A 150 11.22 -1.75 13.48
N VAL A 151 10.88 -0.56 14.00
CA VAL A 151 11.66 0.66 13.73
C VAL A 151 13.08 0.55 14.31
N VAL A 152 13.23 0.04 15.53
CA VAL A 152 14.52 -0.07 16.21
C VAL A 152 15.36 -1.18 15.60
N ASP A 153 14.84 -2.41 15.57
CA ASP A 153 15.64 -3.59 15.26
C ASP A 153 15.82 -3.82 13.75
N VAL A 154 14.76 -3.58 12.98
CA VAL A 154 14.78 -3.87 11.54
C VAL A 154 15.25 -2.65 10.75
N ILE A 155 14.68 -1.47 11.02
CA ILE A 155 14.98 -0.30 10.20
C ILE A 155 16.28 0.35 10.66
N ILE A 156 16.39 0.81 11.91
CA ILE A 156 17.55 1.54 12.39
C ILE A 156 18.80 0.64 12.40
N ALA A 157 18.74 -0.48 13.12
CA ALA A 157 19.88 -1.39 13.24
C ALA A 157 20.12 -2.20 11.96
N GLY A 158 19.06 -2.80 11.39
CA GLY A 158 19.20 -3.75 10.28
C GLY A 158 19.40 -3.12 8.91
N GLU A 159 18.52 -2.18 8.52
CA GLU A 159 18.56 -1.62 7.16
C GLU A 159 19.55 -0.44 7.04
N PHE A 160 19.66 0.39 8.08
CA PHE A 160 20.53 1.57 8.09
C PHE A 160 21.87 1.34 8.79
N ALA A 161 22.04 0.21 9.49
CA ALA A 161 23.23 -0.13 10.28
C ALA A 161 23.66 0.99 11.26
N LEU A 162 22.67 1.70 11.82
CA LEU A 162 22.87 2.72 12.83
C LEU A 162 22.77 2.10 14.22
N ASP A 163 23.48 2.68 15.21
CA ASP A 163 23.42 2.25 16.60
C ASP A 163 22.06 2.61 17.21
N PRO A 164 21.20 1.61 17.55
CA PRO A 164 19.86 1.87 18.07
C PRO A 164 19.86 2.64 19.39
N ASP A 165 20.88 2.46 20.24
CA ASP A 165 20.98 3.11 21.54
C ASP A 165 21.19 4.63 21.43
N SER A 166 21.65 5.09 20.27
CA SER A 166 21.76 6.51 19.97
C SER A 166 20.43 7.18 19.64
N PHE A 167 19.34 6.40 19.46
CA PHE A 167 18.03 6.91 19.09
C PHE A 167 16.99 6.70 20.19
N LYS A 168 16.15 7.71 20.39
CA LYS A 168 14.94 7.59 21.19
C LYS A 168 13.75 7.44 20.26
N VAL A 169 13.14 6.25 20.24
CA VAL A 169 11.96 5.92 19.47
C VAL A 169 10.76 5.77 20.40
N SER A 170 9.69 6.50 20.14
CA SER A 170 8.41 6.31 20.81
C SER A 170 7.28 6.23 19.79
N VAL A 171 6.31 5.36 20.04
CA VAL A 171 5.13 5.20 19.19
C VAL A 171 3.88 5.39 20.04
N GLN A 172 2.96 6.21 19.57
CA GLN A 172 1.66 6.41 20.20
C GLN A 172 0.57 6.51 19.12
N SER A 173 -0.39 5.61 19.15
CA SER A 173 -1.48 5.51 18.16
C SER A 173 -0.93 5.51 16.72
N GLY A 174 0.13 4.75 16.46
CA GLY A 174 0.78 4.67 15.15
C GLY A 174 1.62 5.90 14.76
N ILE A 175 1.75 6.90 15.64
CA ILE A 175 2.60 8.07 15.40
C ILE A 175 3.99 7.78 15.97
N VAL A 176 4.97 7.64 15.07
CA VAL A 176 6.38 7.40 15.44
C VAL A 176 7.07 8.74 15.69
N THR A 177 7.62 8.93 16.88
CA THR A 177 8.49 10.05 17.19
C THR A 177 9.93 9.53 17.30
N LEU A 178 10.82 10.05 16.46
CA LEU A 178 12.22 9.68 16.36
C LEU A 178 13.11 10.86 16.74
N THR A 179 14.02 10.65 17.70
CA THR A 179 15.01 11.63 18.14
C THR A 179 16.37 10.96 18.17
N GLY A 180 17.41 11.60 17.67
CA GLY A 180 18.78 11.07 17.68
C GLY A 180 19.68 11.77 16.68
N PRO A 181 20.99 11.51 16.73
CA PRO A 181 21.96 12.06 15.80
C PRO A 181 21.98 11.25 14.51
N VAL A 182 22.13 11.94 13.37
CA VAL A 182 22.41 11.33 12.07
C VAL A 182 23.53 12.11 11.40
N GLU A 183 24.54 11.42 10.92
CA GLU A 183 25.74 12.06 10.35
C GLU A 183 25.47 12.89 9.10
N ARG A 184 24.42 12.55 8.33
CA ARG A 184 24.14 13.16 7.03
C ARG A 184 22.65 13.39 6.83
N ALA A 185 22.30 14.51 6.24
CA ALA A 185 20.92 14.90 5.97
C ALA A 185 20.18 13.94 5.03
N ASP A 186 20.88 13.37 4.05
CA ASP A 186 20.30 12.40 3.11
C ASP A 186 19.90 11.08 3.80
N ILE A 187 20.73 10.62 4.76
CA ILE A 187 20.41 9.45 5.59
C ILE A 187 19.17 9.74 6.47
N ALA A 188 19.11 10.93 7.09
CA ALA A 188 17.96 11.33 7.89
C ALA A 188 16.66 11.30 7.07
N LEU A 189 16.69 11.86 5.85
CA LEU A 189 15.54 11.87 4.95
C LEU A 189 15.11 10.46 4.53
N GLN A 190 16.08 9.59 4.20
CA GLN A 190 15.81 8.19 3.82
C GLN A 190 15.23 7.40 5.00
N LEU A 191 15.81 7.57 6.21
CA LEU A 191 15.35 6.92 7.43
C LEU A 191 13.89 7.29 7.74
N VAL A 192 13.58 8.59 7.75
CA VAL A 192 12.22 9.09 7.97
C VAL A 192 11.26 8.58 6.90
N ALA A 193 11.66 8.62 5.63
CA ALA A 193 10.86 8.11 4.54
C ALA A 193 10.60 6.60 4.69
N ARG A 194 11.62 5.82 5.09
CA ARG A 194 11.49 4.38 5.31
C ARG A 194 10.54 4.06 6.48
N ILE A 195 10.69 4.77 7.61
CA ILE A 195 9.80 4.61 8.79
C ILE A 195 8.35 4.95 8.42
N ARG A 196 8.12 6.01 7.65
CA ARG A 196 6.77 6.42 7.21
C ARG A 196 6.05 5.34 6.40
N HIS A 197 6.80 4.44 5.75
CA HIS A 197 6.27 3.31 5.00
C HIS A 197 6.26 1.99 5.77
N ALA A 198 6.57 1.99 7.07
CA ALA A 198 6.45 0.80 7.91
C ALA A 198 4.96 0.52 8.21
N GLY A 199 4.61 -0.77 8.30
CA GLY A 199 3.22 -1.17 8.50
C GLY A 199 2.69 -0.68 9.85
N GLY A 200 1.56 0.01 9.86
CA GLY A 200 0.93 0.57 11.06
C GLY A 200 1.32 2.01 11.38
N VAL A 201 2.32 2.57 10.71
CA VAL A 201 2.71 3.97 10.91
C VAL A 201 1.70 4.90 10.26
N VAL A 202 1.07 5.74 11.08
CA VAL A 202 0.10 6.75 10.64
C VAL A 202 0.80 8.07 10.30
N ALA A 203 1.81 8.44 11.11
CA ALA A 203 2.60 9.64 10.89
C ALA A 203 3.98 9.50 11.55
N THR A 204 4.94 10.31 11.09
CA THR A 204 6.28 10.37 11.66
C THR A 204 6.59 11.80 12.10
N ARG A 205 7.07 11.95 13.33
CA ARG A 205 7.61 13.20 13.88
C ARG A 205 9.10 13.01 14.07
N ASP A 206 9.90 13.59 13.21
CA ASP A 206 11.34 13.54 13.34
C ASP A 206 11.87 14.75 14.13
N ARG A 207 12.84 14.46 15.00
CA ARG A 207 13.66 15.41 15.77
C ARG A 207 15.11 14.97 15.65
N LEU A 208 15.51 14.60 14.44
CA LEU A 208 16.88 14.19 14.16
C LEU A 208 17.81 15.39 14.17
N SER A 209 18.95 15.25 14.80
CA SER A 209 20.02 16.25 14.74
C SER A 209 21.03 15.83 13.67
N VAL A 210 21.17 16.67 12.67
CA VAL A 210 22.22 16.52 11.64
C VAL A 210 23.27 17.57 11.94
N PRO A 211 24.56 17.22 12.03
CA PRO A 211 25.61 18.23 12.15
C PRO A 211 25.46 19.22 10.98
N GLU A 212 25.43 20.52 11.28
CA GLU A 212 25.57 21.52 10.23
C GLU A 212 26.87 21.20 9.48
N ALA A 213 26.79 21.12 8.14
CA ALA A 213 27.99 21.00 7.32
C ALA A 213 28.89 22.16 7.73
N GLY A 214 29.92 21.82 8.50
CA GLY A 214 30.85 22.83 9.03
C GLY A 214 31.28 23.69 7.87
N ASP A 215 31.14 24.97 8.06
CA ASP A 215 31.65 26.00 7.15
C ASP A 215 33.11 25.64 6.81
N ALA A 216 33.31 25.03 5.63
CA ALA A 216 34.64 24.76 5.08
C ALA A 216 35.30 26.04 4.61
N SER A 217 34.95 27.15 5.26
CA SER A 217 35.64 28.45 5.19
C SER A 217 36.78 28.54 6.18
N GLY A 218 37.58 27.46 6.33
CA GLY A 218 38.94 27.63 6.80
C GLY A 218 39.68 28.55 5.85
N PRO A 219 40.47 29.54 6.36
CA PRO A 219 41.17 30.46 5.47
C PRO A 219 42.00 29.65 4.48
N MET A 220 41.74 29.83 3.18
CA MET A 220 42.57 29.28 2.12
C MET A 220 44.04 29.59 2.45
N PRO A 221 44.92 28.59 2.46
CA PRO A 221 46.35 28.86 2.59
C PRO A 221 46.74 29.84 1.46
N ALA A 222 47.28 31.00 1.85
CA ALA A 222 47.66 32.04 0.92
C ALA A 222 48.52 31.42 -0.20
N LEU A 223 48.06 31.62 -1.43
CA LEU A 223 48.82 31.27 -2.63
C LEU A 223 50.19 31.94 -2.50
N ARG A 224 51.26 31.12 -2.33
CA ARG A 224 52.63 31.59 -2.38
C ARG A 224 52.86 32.16 -3.77
N THR A 225 53.11 33.44 -3.84
CA THR A 225 53.46 34.14 -5.11
C THR A 225 54.86 33.68 -5.57
N ALA A 226 55.09 33.73 -6.85
CA ALA A 226 56.36 33.31 -7.49
C ALA A 226 57.60 34.00 -6.91
N ASP A 227 57.44 35.11 -6.18
CA ASP A 227 58.54 35.86 -5.55
C ASP A 227 59.09 35.17 -4.29
N ASP A 228 58.30 34.32 -3.58
CA ASP A 228 58.76 33.57 -2.41
C ASP A 228 59.68 32.39 -2.77
N LEU A 229 59.68 31.95 -4.00
CA LEU A 229 60.56 30.88 -4.52
C LEU A 229 61.95 31.42 -4.98
N ALA A 230 62.03 32.68 -5.36
CA ALA A 230 63.30 33.30 -5.81
C ALA A 230 64.22 33.61 -4.62
N ALA A 231 63.68 33.84 -3.42
CA ALA A 231 64.49 34.21 -2.25
C ALA A 231 65.25 33.03 -1.59
N LYS A 232 64.91 31.77 -1.93
CA LYS A 232 65.56 30.58 -1.38
C LYS A 232 66.75 30.06 -2.19
N THR A 233 66.89 30.47 -3.47
CA THR A 233 67.98 30.03 -4.32
C THR A 233 69.21 30.90 -4.17
N SER A 234 69.16 32.10 -3.57
CA SER A 234 70.27 32.99 -3.37
C SER A 234 71.09 32.79 -2.07
N ARG A 235 70.68 31.81 -1.21
CA ARG A 235 71.38 31.53 0.08
C ARG A 235 72.17 30.22 0.09
N ALA A 236 72.27 29.51 -1.04
CA ALA A 236 73.00 28.23 -1.10
C ALA A 236 74.26 28.28 -1.95
N SER A 237 74.77 29.46 -2.17
CA SER A 237 76.09 29.63 -2.86
C SER A 237 76.81 30.82 -2.21
N GLY A 238 77.46 30.52 -1.12
CA GLY A 238 78.41 31.44 -0.43
C GLY A 238 79.11 30.69 0.68
#